data_87ef1de2d7e80b2fa8bc6ecdb43dfdd6
#
_entry.id   87ef1de2d7e80b2fa8bc6ecdb43dfdd6
#
_cell.length_a   1.000
_cell.length_b   1.000
_cell.length_c   1.000
_cell.angle_alpha   90.00
_cell.angle_beta   90.00
_cell.angle_gamma   90.00
#
_symmetry.space_group_name_H-M   'P 1'
#
loop_
_entity.id
_entity.type
_entity.pdbx_description
1 polymer ?
#
loop_
_entity_poly.entity_id
_entity_poly.type
_entity_poly.pdbx_seq_one_letter_code
_entity_poly.pdbx_strand_id
1 'polypeptide(L)'
;PANVGGCEAIIEKVWYDNSSIWRRGKEPLTEYTPNNLHRSTALSELREVAGNMAAGYPEMQGDLWLCVCGRPNPVSVATCARCGRDKRDVFTHFSKEAVDAVIAAREKATDDQNRVAVEETSKLQAQREQEVTTRRRHRRVVAGAVALIVLILGGGYVPPPAANEVQRRADGAHQW
;
A
#
# COMPACT_ATOMS: atom_id res chain seq x y z
N PRO A 1 -26.53 -44.70 3.56
CA PRO A 1 -26.12 -43.77 4.60
C PRO A 1 -27.16 -42.68 4.71
N ALA A 2 -27.82 -42.59 5.88
CA ALA A 2 -28.79 -41.51 6.12
C ALA A 2 -28.05 -40.16 6.16
N ASN A 3 -28.44 -39.24 5.30
CA ASN A 3 -27.99 -37.85 5.37
C ASN A 3 -28.59 -37.24 6.64
N VAL A 4 -27.77 -36.95 7.64
CA VAL A 4 -28.16 -36.15 8.80
C VAL A 4 -28.19 -34.69 8.34
N GLY A 5 -29.38 -34.17 8.07
CA GLY A 5 -29.58 -32.83 7.54
C GLY A 5 -29.37 -31.68 8.52
N GLY A 6 -29.14 -31.95 9.78
CA GLY A 6 -28.89 -31.00 10.87
C GLY A 6 -29.05 -31.66 12.23
N CYS A 7 -28.44 -31.06 13.25
CA CYS A 7 -28.71 -31.40 14.66
C CYS A 7 -29.02 -30.12 15.41
N GLU A 8 -30.03 -30.19 16.30
CA GLU A 8 -30.38 -29.14 17.25
C GLU A 8 -29.97 -29.61 18.62
N ALA A 9 -29.17 -28.80 19.32
CA ALA A 9 -28.82 -29.07 20.72
C ALA A 9 -29.57 -28.09 21.61
N ILE A 10 -30.37 -28.63 22.53
CA ILE A 10 -31.17 -27.86 23.49
C ILE A 10 -30.52 -27.98 24.86
N ILE A 11 -30.06 -26.84 25.41
CA ILE A 11 -29.52 -26.78 26.75
C ILE A 11 -30.67 -26.56 27.74
N GLU A 12 -30.94 -27.51 28.55
CA GLU A 12 -32.03 -27.48 29.56
C GLU A 12 -31.55 -26.87 30.87
N LYS A 13 -30.27 -27.07 31.24
CA LYS A 13 -29.74 -26.71 32.53
C LYS A 13 -28.23 -26.48 32.48
N VAL A 14 -27.77 -25.41 33.11
CA VAL A 14 -26.35 -25.09 33.27
C VAL A 14 -26.04 -24.91 34.76
N TRP A 15 -25.00 -25.55 35.26
CA TRP A 15 -24.45 -25.32 36.58
C TRP A 15 -23.25 -24.40 36.48
N TYR A 16 -23.21 -23.39 37.34
CA TYR A 16 -22.08 -22.45 37.43
C TYR A 16 -21.22 -22.83 38.65
N ASP A 17 -19.95 -22.45 38.64
CA ASP A 17 -18.98 -22.71 39.72
C ASP A 17 -19.40 -22.10 41.05
N ASN A 18 -20.20 -21.05 41.03
CA ASN A 18 -20.77 -20.44 42.23
C ASN A 18 -22.02 -21.17 42.80
N SER A 19 -22.24 -22.41 42.40
CA SER A 19 -23.42 -23.22 42.80
C SER A 19 -24.77 -22.69 42.31
N SER A 20 -24.79 -21.69 41.45
CA SER A 20 -26.03 -21.24 40.81
C SER A 20 -26.40 -22.17 39.65
N ILE A 21 -27.70 -22.25 39.36
CA ILE A 21 -28.24 -23.11 38.32
C ILE A 21 -29.14 -22.31 37.42
N TRP A 22 -28.75 -22.22 36.13
CA TRP A 22 -29.69 -21.76 35.11
C TRP A 22 -30.54 -22.91 34.61
N ARG A 23 -31.85 -22.61 34.40
CA ARG A 23 -32.80 -23.54 33.79
C ARG A 23 -33.57 -22.87 32.70
N ARG A 24 -33.72 -23.56 31.57
CA ARG A 24 -34.51 -23.09 30.44
C ARG A 24 -35.95 -22.74 30.85
N GLY A 25 -36.45 -21.60 30.38
CA GLY A 25 -37.83 -21.15 30.60
C GLY A 25 -38.13 -20.49 31.93
N LYS A 26 -37.13 -20.30 32.79
CA LYS A 26 -37.28 -19.60 34.07
C LYS A 26 -36.77 -18.18 34.11
N GLU A 27 -35.94 -17.79 33.13
CA GLU A 27 -35.42 -16.42 32.94
C GLU A 27 -35.67 -15.96 31.53
N PRO A 28 -35.92 -14.68 31.31
CA PRO A 28 -36.01 -14.16 29.95
C PRO A 28 -34.70 -14.45 29.22
N LEU A 29 -34.80 -15.02 28.04
CA LEU A 29 -33.65 -15.18 27.14
C LEU A 29 -33.16 -13.79 26.76
N THR A 30 -31.94 -13.47 27.06
CA THR A 30 -31.31 -12.28 26.52
C THR A 30 -30.92 -12.59 25.09
N GLU A 31 -31.75 -12.10 24.16
CA GLU A 31 -31.44 -12.19 22.73
C GLU A 31 -30.41 -11.13 22.36
N TYR A 32 -29.44 -11.52 21.59
CA TYR A 32 -28.50 -10.58 21.01
C TYR A 32 -28.35 -10.86 19.51
N THR A 33 -28.10 -9.81 18.73
CA THR A 33 -27.82 -9.93 17.33
C THR A 33 -26.30 -9.94 17.12
N PRO A 34 -25.71 -11.01 16.59
CA PRO A 34 -24.29 -11.03 16.28
C PRO A 34 -23.91 -9.92 15.30
N ASN A 35 -23.04 -9.02 15.69
CA ASN A 35 -22.51 -7.95 14.82
C ASN A 35 -21.23 -8.41 14.11
N ASN A 36 -21.29 -9.57 13.49
CA ASN A 36 -20.17 -10.10 12.74
C ASN A 36 -20.09 -9.45 11.37
N LEU A 37 -18.98 -8.79 11.10
CA LEU A 37 -18.65 -8.32 9.77
C LEU A 37 -18.34 -9.52 8.87
N HIS A 38 -19.15 -9.76 7.86
CA HIS A 38 -18.85 -10.74 6.83
C HIS A 38 -17.62 -10.29 6.04
N ARG A 39 -17.01 -11.21 5.27
CA ARG A 39 -15.80 -10.93 4.47
C ARG A 39 -15.98 -9.63 3.68
N SER A 40 -15.40 -8.55 4.19
CA SER A 40 -15.52 -7.19 3.67
C SER A 40 -14.23 -6.44 3.94
N THR A 41 -14.03 -5.32 3.27
CA THR A 41 -12.95 -4.38 3.52
C THR A 41 -12.93 -3.96 5.00
N ALA A 42 -14.10 -3.64 5.56
CA ALA A 42 -14.25 -3.24 6.96
C ALA A 42 -13.75 -4.32 7.95
N LEU A 43 -13.94 -5.60 7.66
CA LEU A 43 -13.38 -6.67 8.49
C LEU A 43 -11.85 -6.74 8.39
N SER A 44 -11.29 -6.52 7.19
CA SER A 44 -9.85 -6.49 7.00
C SER A 44 -9.21 -5.34 7.77
N GLU A 45 -9.76 -4.15 7.64
CA GLU A 45 -9.34 -2.94 8.34
C GLU A 45 -9.42 -3.12 9.87
N LEU A 46 -10.55 -3.66 10.35
CA LEU A 46 -10.71 -3.97 11.77
C LEU A 46 -9.65 -4.96 12.26
N ARG A 47 -9.31 -5.98 11.47
CA ARG A 47 -8.29 -6.97 11.81
C ARG A 47 -6.87 -6.40 11.79
N GLU A 48 -6.59 -5.44 10.96
CA GLU A 48 -5.30 -4.73 10.97
C GLU A 48 -5.08 -3.96 12.26
N VAL A 49 -6.15 -3.41 12.85
CA VAL A 49 -6.08 -2.63 14.09
C VAL A 49 -6.24 -3.51 15.32
N ALA A 50 -7.21 -4.41 15.31
CA ALA A 50 -7.60 -5.21 16.48
C ALA A 50 -7.04 -6.63 16.50
N GLY A 51 -6.37 -7.07 15.42
CA GLY A 51 -5.80 -8.41 15.27
C GLY A 51 -6.79 -9.44 14.72
N ASN A 52 -6.25 -10.60 14.31
CA ASN A 52 -6.97 -11.64 13.54
C ASN A 52 -8.21 -12.23 14.22
N MET A 53 -8.34 -12.10 15.55
CA MET A 53 -9.53 -12.55 16.27
C MET A 53 -10.72 -11.60 16.17
N ALA A 54 -10.55 -10.44 15.53
CA ALA A 54 -11.64 -9.49 15.34
C ALA A 54 -12.71 -10.06 14.41
N ALA A 55 -13.97 -9.92 14.83
CA ALA A 55 -15.13 -10.41 14.13
C ALA A 55 -16.17 -9.30 13.81
N GLY A 56 -16.22 -8.24 14.64
CA GLY A 56 -17.15 -7.13 14.47
C GLY A 56 -16.80 -5.95 15.38
N TYR A 57 -17.40 -4.81 15.12
CA TYR A 57 -17.23 -3.64 15.99
C TYR A 57 -17.90 -3.87 17.35
N PRO A 58 -17.33 -3.33 18.45
CA PRO A 58 -17.97 -3.43 19.76
C PRO A 58 -19.30 -2.68 19.77
N GLU A 59 -20.27 -3.28 20.46
CA GLU A 59 -21.62 -2.74 20.54
C GLU A 59 -22.26 -3.03 21.90
N MET A 60 -23.12 -2.13 22.36
CA MET A 60 -23.95 -2.37 23.54
C MET A 60 -25.34 -2.84 23.08
N GLN A 61 -25.81 -3.96 23.59
CA GLN A 61 -27.14 -4.50 23.29
C GLN A 61 -27.84 -4.89 24.61
N GLY A 62 -28.69 -3.99 25.09
CA GLY A 62 -29.36 -4.19 26.38
C GLY A 62 -28.37 -4.42 27.52
N ASP A 63 -28.49 -5.55 28.20
CA ASP A 63 -27.65 -5.94 29.32
C ASP A 63 -26.36 -6.66 28.89
N LEU A 64 -26.06 -6.64 27.60
CA LEU A 64 -24.85 -7.24 27.03
C LEU A 64 -23.98 -6.20 26.34
N TRP A 65 -22.68 -6.46 26.30
CA TRP A 65 -21.76 -5.79 25.39
C TRP A 65 -21.05 -6.82 24.51
N LEU A 66 -20.99 -6.52 23.23
CA LEU A 66 -20.30 -7.31 22.22
C LEU A 66 -18.85 -6.86 22.17
N CYS A 67 -17.94 -7.80 22.35
CA CYS A 67 -16.52 -7.55 22.19
C CYS A 67 -16.15 -7.54 20.71
N VAL A 68 -15.06 -6.86 20.35
CA VAL A 68 -14.47 -6.90 19.00
C VAL A 68 -14.22 -8.32 18.49
N CYS A 69 -14.03 -9.31 19.36
CA CYS A 69 -13.91 -10.73 18.99
C CYS A 69 -15.26 -11.43 18.73
N GLY A 70 -16.36 -10.67 18.74
CA GLY A 70 -17.72 -11.16 18.52
C GLY A 70 -18.37 -11.86 19.72
N ARG A 71 -17.71 -11.91 20.90
CA ARG A 71 -18.31 -12.52 22.08
C ARG A 71 -19.21 -11.57 22.83
N PRO A 72 -20.45 -11.96 23.12
CA PRO A 72 -21.31 -11.25 24.06
C PRO A 72 -20.81 -11.46 25.50
N ASN A 73 -20.83 -10.40 26.30
CA ASN A 73 -20.48 -10.40 27.72
C ASN A 73 -21.54 -9.60 28.49
N PRO A 74 -21.89 -9.97 29.73
CA PRO A 74 -22.76 -9.17 30.57
C PRO A 74 -22.20 -7.76 30.81
N VAL A 75 -23.06 -6.75 30.90
CA VAL A 75 -22.64 -5.35 31.16
C VAL A 75 -21.84 -5.22 32.44
N SER A 76 -22.17 -6.04 33.45
CA SER A 76 -21.48 -6.07 34.75
C SER A 76 -20.04 -6.60 34.68
N VAL A 77 -19.64 -7.24 33.57
CA VAL A 77 -18.31 -7.84 33.43
C VAL A 77 -17.43 -6.84 32.66
N ALA A 78 -16.31 -6.46 33.26
CA ALA A 78 -15.37 -5.49 32.69
C ALA A 78 -14.44 -6.10 31.61
N THR A 79 -14.23 -7.42 31.65
CA THR A 79 -13.23 -8.10 30.81
C THR A 79 -13.90 -9.17 29.94
N CYS A 80 -13.56 -9.22 28.67
CA CYS A 80 -14.10 -10.23 27.76
C CYS A 80 -13.62 -11.63 28.13
N ALA A 81 -14.55 -12.55 28.37
CA ALA A 81 -14.27 -13.93 28.76
C ALA A 81 -13.55 -14.75 27.65
N ARG A 82 -13.55 -14.28 26.39
CA ARG A 82 -12.89 -14.99 25.29
C ARG A 82 -11.48 -14.49 25.01
N CYS A 83 -11.28 -13.18 24.93
CA CYS A 83 -10.01 -12.58 24.48
C CYS A 83 -9.28 -11.82 25.59
N GLY A 84 -9.86 -11.68 26.78
CA GLY A 84 -9.24 -11.03 27.93
C GLY A 84 -9.16 -9.49 27.86
N ARG A 85 -9.70 -8.86 26.81
CA ARG A 85 -9.64 -7.40 26.66
C ARG A 85 -10.59 -6.70 27.61
N ASP A 86 -10.15 -5.58 28.13
CA ASP A 86 -10.99 -4.70 28.95
C ASP A 86 -12.08 -4.04 28.11
N LYS A 87 -13.28 -3.91 28.67
CA LYS A 87 -14.45 -3.29 28.01
C LYS A 87 -14.18 -1.87 27.56
N ARG A 88 -13.59 -1.04 28.44
CA ARG A 88 -13.30 0.36 28.13
C ARG A 88 -12.33 0.47 26.95
N ASP A 89 -11.27 -0.30 26.98
CA ASP A 89 -10.27 -0.33 25.90
C ASP A 89 -10.88 -0.75 24.58
N VAL A 90 -11.77 -1.76 24.62
CA VAL A 90 -12.46 -2.25 23.42
C VAL A 90 -13.31 -1.14 22.79
N PHE A 91 -14.10 -0.42 23.58
CA PHE A 91 -14.95 0.65 23.05
C PHE A 91 -14.18 1.90 22.68
N THR A 92 -13.05 2.19 23.33
CA THR A 92 -12.22 3.37 23.01
C THR A 92 -11.41 3.16 21.75
N HIS A 93 -10.84 1.97 21.55
CA HIS A 93 -9.83 1.76 20.49
C HIS A 93 -10.35 0.99 19.28
N PHE A 94 -11.47 0.27 19.40
CA PHE A 94 -11.98 -0.59 18.33
C PHE A 94 -13.40 -0.25 17.90
N SER A 95 -13.95 0.90 18.33
CA SER A 95 -15.16 1.44 17.71
C SER A 95 -14.91 1.71 16.23
N LYS A 96 -15.98 1.76 15.44
CA LYS A 96 -15.86 2.03 14.01
C LYS A 96 -15.08 3.32 13.74
N GLU A 97 -15.40 4.39 14.46
CA GLU A 97 -14.79 5.71 14.32
C GLU A 97 -13.29 5.67 14.69
N ALA A 98 -12.93 4.94 15.73
CA ALA A 98 -11.54 4.80 16.15
C ALA A 98 -10.71 4.03 15.10
N VAL A 99 -11.27 2.96 14.54
CA VAL A 99 -10.61 2.16 13.49
C VAL A 99 -10.47 2.99 12.22
N ASP A 100 -11.53 3.66 11.77
CA ASP A 100 -11.50 4.53 10.59
C ASP A 100 -10.44 5.64 10.74
N ALA A 101 -10.31 6.24 11.92
CA ALA A 101 -9.28 7.26 12.21
C ALA A 101 -7.86 6.70 12.12
N VAL A 102 -7.61 5.48 12.61
CA VAL A 102 -6.30 4.83 12.52
C VAL A 102 -5.94 4.50 11.07
N ILE A 103 -6.89 3.98 10.30
CA ILE A 103 -6.68 3.66 8.88
C ILE A 103 -6.38 4.94 8.09
N ALA A 104 -7.21 5.99 8.24
CA ALA A 104 -6.99 7.27 7.58
C ALA A 104 -5.63 7.91 7.93
N ALA A 105 -5.19 7.79 9.18
CA ALA A 105 -3.87 8.29 9.59
C ALA A 105 -2.72 7.52 8.92
N ARG A 106 -2.85 6.19 8.75
CA ARG A 106 -1.86 5.35 8.04
C ARG A 106 -1.81 5.67 6.56
N GLU A 107 -2.97 5.79 5.91
CA GLU A 107 -3.06 6.18 4.49
C GLU A 107 -2.38 7.52 4.24
N LYS A 108 -2.69 8.52 5.06
CA LYS A 108 -2.05 9.83 4.97
C LYS A 108 -0.53 9.75 5.16
N ALA A 109 -0.05 8.99 6.13
CA ALA A 109 1.39 8.81 6.35
C ALA A 109 2.08 8.14 5.14
N THR A 110 1.41 7.16 4.51
CA THR A 110 1.91 6.49 3.30
C THR A 110 1.95 7.44 2.12
N ASP A 111 0.91 8.25 1.92
CA ASP A 111 0.86 9.25 0.85
C ASP A 111 1.93 10.33 1.02
N ASP A 112 2.15 10.80 2.25
CA ASP A 112 3.21 11.75 2.55
C ASP A 112 4.61 11.16 2.26
N GLN A 113 4.86 9.91 2.62
CA GLN A 113 6.10 9.20 2.29
C GLN A 113 6.30 9.03 0.79
N ASN A 114 5.25 8.63 0.07
CA ASN A 114 5.28 8.48 -1.38
C ASN A 114 5.57 9.82 -2.07
N ARG A 115 4.96 10.91 -1.60
CA ARG A 115 5.19 12.25 -2.13
C ARG A 115 6.65 12.68 -1.97
N VAL A 116 7.25 12.46 -0.78
CA VAL A 116 8.67 12.74 -0.54
C VAL A 116 9.56 11.91 -1.46
N ALA A 117 9.29 10.61 -1.59
CA ALA A 117 10.06 9.73 -2.47
C ALA A 117 9.99 10.15 -3.95
N VAL A 118 8.81 10.57 -4.43
CA VAL A 118 8.64 11.09 -5.80
C VAL A 118 9.41 12.40 -5.98
N GLU A 119 9.38 13.30 -5.01
CA GLU A 119 10.13 14.56 -5.07
C GLU A 119 11.65 14.31 -5.10
N GLU A 120 12.17 13.40 -4.30
CA GLU A 120 13.60 13.03 -4.31
C GLU A 120 14.00 12.41 -5.64
N THR A 121 13.21 11.50 -6.18
CA THR A 121 13.49 10.90 -7.49
C THR A 121 13.48 11.92 -8.61
N SER A 122 12.56 12.89 -8.58
CA SER A 122 12.50 13.96 -9.56
C SER A 122 13.73 14.89 -9.50
N LYS A 123 14.21 15.23 -8.29
CA LYS A 123 15.43 16.01 -8.08
C LYS A 123 16.67 15.27 -8.62
N LEU A 124 16.77 13.98 -8.35
CA LEU A 124 17.87 13.16 -8.88
C LEU A 124 17.86 13.05 -10.41
N GLN A 125 16.68 12.94 -11.00
CA GLN A 125 16.55 12.95 -12.47
C GLN A 125 16.96 14.29 -13.07
N ALA A 126 16.49 15.40 -12.50
CA ALA A 126 16.88 16.73 -12.94
C ALA A 126 18.40 16.97 -12.84
N GLN A 127 19.04 16.51 -11.77
CA GLN A 127 20.50 16.57 -11.61
C GLN A 127 21.22 15.77 -12.70
N ARG A 128 20.79 14.55 -12.99
CA ARG A 128 21.37 13.70 -14.07
C ARG A 128 21.21 14.36 -15.44
N GLU A 129 20.07 14.95 -15.72
CA GLU A 129 19.84 15.68 -16.98
C GLU A 129 20.76 16.89 -17.11
N GLN A 130 20.95 17.64 -16.03
CA GLN A 130 21.90 18.76 -15.99
C GLN A 130 23.34 18.28 -16.22
N GLU A 131 23.76 17.17 -15.60
CA GLU A 131 25.10 16.60 -15.82
C GLU A 131 25.30 16.16 -17.28
N VAL A 132 24.30 15.51 -17.87
CA VAL A 132 24.35 15.07 -19.27
C VAL A 132 24.43 16.28 -20.21
N THR A 133 23.65 17.33 -19.98
CA THR A 133 23.65 18.54 -20.79
C THR A 133 24.96 19.31 -20.68
N THR A 134 25.53 19.44 -19.48
CA THR A 134 26.84 20.08 -19.27
C THR A 134 27.97 19.29 -19.93
N ARG A 135 27.99 17.96 -19.82
CA ARG A 135 28.94 17.08 -20.52
C ARG A 135 28.83 17.21 -22.03
N ARG A 136 27.62 17.27 -22.60
CA ARG A 136 27.39 17.49 -24.03
C ARG A 136 27.91 18.87 -24.49
N ARG A 137 27.63 19.90 -23.68
CA ARG A 137 28.11 21.27 -23.97
C ARG A 137 29.64 21.32 -23.93
N HIS A 138 30.27 20.75 -22.95
CA HIS A 138 31.72 20.68 -22.84
C HIS A 138 32.35 19.93 -24.01
N ARG A 139 31.81 18.77 -24.40
CA ARG A 139 32.28 18.04 -25.61
C ARG A 139 32.20 18.86 -26.88
N ARG A 140 31.12 19.62 -27.06
CA ARG A 140 30.98 20.52 -28.25
C ARG A 140 32.01 21.65 -28.25
N VAL A 141 32.26 22.23 -27.08
CA VAL A 141 33.28 23.28 -26.93
C VAL A 141 34.68 22.73 -27.23
N VAL A 142 35.01 21.58 -26.67
CA VAL A 142 36.30 20.92 -26.91
C VAL A 142 36.45 20.51 -28.38
N ALA A 143 35.42 19.93 -28.98
CA ALA A 143 35.45 19.57 -30.42
C ALA A 143 35.62 20.81 -31.32
N GLY A 144 34.94 21.92 -31.00
CA GLY A 144 35.09 23.20 -31.71
C GLY A 144 36.51 23.76 -31.56
N ALA A 145 37.08 23.72 -30.36
CA ALA A 145 38.46 24.17 -30.12
C ALA A 145 39.48 23.30 -30.88
N VAL A 146 39.31 22.00 -30.90
CA VAL A 146 40.18 21.08 -31.66
C VAL A 146 40.07 21.36 -33.17
N ALA A 147 38.85 21.53 -33.70
CA ALA A 147 38.64 21.86 -35.11
C ALA A 147 39.31 23.19 -35.49
N LEU A 148 39.22 24.20 -34.62
CA LEU A 148 39.88 25.49 -34.83
C LEU A 148 41.40 25.37 -34.86
N ILE A 149 41.99 24.57 -33.93
CA ILE A 149 43.43 24.30 -33.90
C ILE A 149 43.88 23.59 -35.19
N VAL A 150 43.12 22.58 -35.63
CA VAL A 150 43.42 21.86 -36.88
C VAL A 150 43.36 22.80 -38.09
N LEU A 151 42.40 23.73 -38.13
CA LEU A 151 42.33 24.75 -39.21
C LEU A 151 43.51 25.72 -39.19
N ILE A 152 43.94 26.15 -38.00
CA ILE A 152 45.07 27.09 -37.86
C ILE A 152 46.41 26.39 -38.21
N LEU A 153 46.61 25.15 -37.73
CA LEU A 153 47.84 24.42 -37.97
C LEU A 153 47.86 23.69 -39.32
N GLY A 154 46.71 23.33 -39.88
CA GLY A 154 46.54 22.65 -41.18
C GLY A 154 46.34 23.55 -42.35
N GLY A 155 46.22 24.89 -42.15
CA GLY A 155 45.94 25.86 -43.20
C GLY A 155 47.01 26.06 -44.30
N GLY A 156 48.02 25.18 -44.36
CA GLY A 156 49.04 25.20 -45.42
C GLY A 156 49.03 23.98 -46.35
N TYR A 157 48.17 22.99 -46.14
CA TYR A 157 48.15 21.81 -47.00
C TYR A 157 46.94 21.82 -47.90
N VAL A 158 47.11 22.45 -49.07
CA VAL A 158 46.26 22.22 -50.24
C VAL A 158 46.82 20.99 -50.95
N PRO A 159 46.15 19.83 -50.90
CA PRO A 159 46.61 18.67 -51.66
C PRO A 159 46.55 19.01 -53.11
N PRO A 160 47.63 18.68 -53.90
CA PRO A 160 47.61 18.95 -55.35
C PRO A 160 46.40 18.18 -55.96
N PRO A 161 45.75 18.74 -56.98
CA PRO A 161 44.66 18.05 -57.65
C PRO A 161 45.14 16.71 -58.14
N ALA A 162 44.36 15.67 -57.83
CA ALA A 162 44.71 14.27 -58.16
C ALA A 162 44.92 14.20 -59.70
N ALA A 163 46.07 13.77 -60.16
CA ALA A 163 46.52 13.66 -61.49
C ALA A 163 45.56 12.88 -62.44
N ASN A 164 44.58 12.20 -61.91
CA ASN A 164 43.58 11.45 -62.67
C ASN A 164 42.46 12.27 -63.31
N GLU A 165 42.28 13.54 -62.95
CA GLU A 165 41.18 14.35 -63.50
C GLU A 165 41.63 15.06 -64.76
N VAL A 166 42.93 15.26 -64.90
CA VAL A 166 43.51 15.91 -66.17
C VAL A 166 43.50 14.90 -67.32
N GLN A 167 43.70 13.60 -67.04
CA GLN A 167 43.72 12.54 -68.03
C GLN A 167 42.34 12.32 -68.68
N ARG A 168 41.26 12.40 -67.91
CA ARG A 168 39.88 12.18 -68.38
C ARG A 168 39.38 13.33 -69.30
N ARG A 169 39.97 14.56 -69.27
CA ARG A 169 39.63 15.67 -70.16
C ARG A 169 40.36 15.59 -71.45
N ALA A 170 41.51 14.93 -71.51
CA ALA A 170 42.28 14.78 -72.77
C ALA A 170 41.66 13.69 -73.68
N ASP A 171 41.11 12.60 -73.08
CA ASP A 171 40.57 11.49 -73.89
C ASP A 171 39.14 11.72 -74.37
N GLY A 172 38.44 12.76 -73.94
CA GLY A 172 37.12 13.17 -74.48
C GLY A 172 37.10 14.08 -75.66
N ALA A 173 38.30 14.56 -76.19
CA ALA A 173 38.37 15.48 -77.26
C ALA A 173 38.67 14.88 -78.63
N HIS A 174 38.68 13.55 -78.77
CA HIS A 174 38.98 12.86 -80.03
C HIS A 174 37.88 11.92 -80.49
N GLN A 175 36.62 12.32 -80.36
CA GLN A 175 35.55 11.69 -81.15
C GLN A 175 34.63 12.73 -81.78
N TRP A 176 35.05 13.15 -82.96
CA TRP A 176 34.20 13.62 -84.03
C TRP A 176 34.94 13.39 -85.37
#